data_62196da8992b3931edde223690781144
#
_entry.id   62196da8992b3931edde223690781144
#
_cell.length_a   1.000
_cell.length_b   1.000
_cell.length_c   1.000
_cell.angle_alpha   90.00
_cell.angle_beta   90.00
_cell.angle_gamma   90.00
#
_symmetry.space_group_name_H-M   'P 1'
#
loop_
_entity.id
_entity.type
_entity.pdbx_description
1 polymer ?
#
loop_
_entity_poly.entity_id
_entity_poly.type
_entity_poly.pdbx_seq_one_letter_code
_entity_poly.pdbx_strand_id
1 'polypeptide(L)'
;IISTGSLEFGGLSISYLTLVTIATCIVVMVCLTLFINRTRTGSAMRACSEDKGAATLMGINVNKIISITCLMGSFLAAIGGILWGSRYPQLMPLMGSMPGLKSFIAAVVGGIGNITGAVVGGFILGLGEIMLVAFLPRLSGYRDAFAFVLLIIILLVKPSGLMGDNVTEKV
;
A
#
# COMPACT_ATOMS: atom_id res chain seq x y z
N ILE A 1 -8.60 3.27 -22.71
CA ILE A 1 -10.01 3.63 -23.05
C ILE A 1 -10.88 2.53 -22.47
N ILE A 2 -11.15 2.59 -21.17
CA ILE A 2 -12.11 1.70 -20.51
C ILE A 2 -13.44 2.45 -20.56
N SER A 3 -14.42 1.87 -21.28
CA SER A 3 -15.74 2.46 -21.44
C SER A 3 -16.35 2.81 -20.07
N THR A 4 -16.86 4.02 -19.95
CA THR A 4 -17.60 4.55 -18.80
C THR A 4 -18.98 3.88 -18.69
N GLY A 5 -18.99 2.56 -18.48
CA GLY A 5 -20.20 1.83 -18.12
C GLY A 5 -20.39 1.95 -16.61
N SER A 6 -21.50 2.54 -16.18
CA SER A 6 -21.95 2.50 -14.79
C SER A 6 -22.93 1.34 -14.62
N LEU A 7 -22.68 0.47 -13.65
CA LEU A 7 -23.67 -0.51 -13.21
C LEU A 7 -24.59 0.18 -12.20
N GLU A 8 -25.83 0.38 -12.58
CA GLU A 8 -26.87 0.87 -11.67
C GLU A 8 -27.47 -0.32 -10.92
N PHE A 9 -27.13 -0.46 -9.65
CA PHE A 9 -27.75 -1.42 -8.76
C PHE A 9 -28.47 -0.67 -7.63
N GLY A 10 -29.80 -0.61 -7.67
CA GLY A 10 -30.61 -0.08 -6.58
C GLY A 10 -30.39 1.40 -6.24
N GLY A 11 -30.09 2.27 -7.23
CA GLY A 11 -29.90 3.72 -7.02
C GLY A 11 -28.46 4.15 -6.71
N LEU A 12 -27.50 3.22 -6.70
CA LEU A 12 -26.07 3.48 -6.58
C LEU A 12 -25.39 3.25 -7.93
N SER A 13 -24.83 4.27 -8.54
CA SER A 13 -24.03 4.16 -9.75
C SER A 13 -22.57 3.86 -9.40
N ILE A 14 -22.15 2.61 -9.57
CA ILE A 14 -20.76 2.19 -9.36
C ILE A 14 -20.04 2.21 -10.72
N SER A 15 -19.00 3.00 -10.84
CA SER A 15 -18.16 3.03 -12.03
C SER A 15 -17.46 1.67 -12.21
N TYR A 16 -17.47 1.14 -13.43
CA TYR A 16 -16.76 -0.10 -13.79
C TYR A 16 -15.28 -0.06 -13.42
N LEU A 17 -14.68 1.12 -13.50
CA LEU A 17 -13.30 1.39 -13.12
C LEU A 17 -13.04 1.14 -11.62
N THR A 18 -14.00 1.46 -10.75
CA THR A 18 -13.90 1.20 -9.31
C THR A 18 -13.90 -0.30 -9.00
N LEU A 19 -14.76 -1.08 -9.67
CA LEU A 19 -14.79 -2.53 -9.54
C LEU A 19 -13.48 -3.18 -9.99
N VAL A 20 -12.95 -2.75 -11.13
CA VAL A 20 -11.65 -3.23 -11.66
C VAL A 20 -10.53 -2.89 -10.68
N THR A 21 -10.51 -1.69 -10.12
CA THR A 21 -9.49 -1.27 -9.14
C THR A 21 -9.54 -2.16 -7.89
N ILE A 22 -10.72 -2.39 -7.32
CA ILE A 22 -10.88 -3.24 -6.12
C ILE A 22 -10.45 -4.69 -6.44
N ALA A 23 -10.89 -5.24 -7.55
CA ALA A 23 -10.53 -6.60 -7.97
C ALA A 23 -9.01 -6.72 -8.15
N THR A 24 -8.37 -5.76 -8.82
CA THR A 24 -6.92 -5.73 -9.02
C THR A 24 -6.18 -5.64 -7.70
N CYS A 25 -6.61 -4.78 -6.76
CA CYS A 25 -6.00 -4.68 -5.44
C CYS A 25 -6.07 -6.01 -4.66
N ILE A 26 -7.21 -6.69 -4.68
CA ILE A 26 -7.39 -7.98 -4.00
C ILE A 26 -6.48 -9.04 -4.64
N VAL A 27 -6.46 -9.14 -5.96
CA VAL A 27 -5.62 -10.10 -6.70
C VAL A 27 -4.15 -9.86 -6.40
N VAL A 28 -3.68 -8.63 -6.47
CA VAL A 28 -2.29 -8.24 -6.18
C VAL A 28 -1.92 -8.57 -4.74
N MET A 29 -2.80 -8.25 -3.77
CA MET A 29 -2.58 -8.58 -2.36
C MET A 29 -2.42 -10.09 -2.14
N VAL A 30 -3.34 -10.89 -2.69
CA VAL A 30 -3.31 -12.36 -2.56
C VAL A 30 -2.05 -12.92 -3.23
N CYS A 31 -1.76 -12.52 -4.46
CA CYS A 31 -0.57 -12.97 -5.19
C CYS A 31 0.72 -12.64 -4.43
N LEU A 32 0.85 -11.40 -3.93
CA LEU A 32 2.04 -10.96 -3.21
C LEU A 32 2.21 -11.72 -1.88
N THR A 33 1.13 -11.87 -1.13
CA THR A 33 1.13 -12.62 0.14
C THR A 33 1.49 -14.09 -0.08
N LEU A 34 0.90 -14.74 -1.09
CA LEU A 34 1.24 -16.12 -1.45
C LEU A 34 2.69 -16.24 -1.91
N PHE A 35 3.16 -15.31 -2.73
CA PHE A 35 4.54 -15.30 -3.21
C PHE A 35 5.52 -15.22 -2.04
N ILE A 36 5.35 -14.26 -1.12
CA ILE A 36 6.28 -14.07 0.00
C ILE A 36 6.19 -15.21 1.01
N ASN A 37 5.00 -15.76 1.27
CA ASN A 37 4.81 -16.80 2.29
C ASN A 37 5.09 -18.22 1.78
N ARG A 38 4.89 -18.48 0.48
CA ARG A 38 4.94 -19.84 -0.08
C ARG A 38 6.15 -20.11 -0.96
N THR A 39 6.94 -19.09 -1.38
CA THR A 39 8.09 -19.32 -2.25
C THR A 39 9.42 -19.28 -1.48
N ARG A 40 10.42 -20.00 -2.01
CA ARG A 40 11.80 -19.98 -1.49
C ARG A 40 12.40 -18.58 -1.55
N THR A 41 12.07 -17.82 -2.59
CA THR A 41 12.50 -16.43 -2.76
C THR A 41 11.90 -15.53 -1.67
N GLY A 42 10.63 -15.71 -1.33
CA GLY A 42 9.98 -14.98 -0.24
C GLY A 42 10.60 -15.30 1.12
N SER A 43 10.93 -16.57 1.39
CA SER A 43 11.66 -16.94 2.62
C SER A 43 13.05 -16.31 2.67
N ALA A 44 13.77 -16.27 1.55
CA ALA A 44 15.06 -15.60 1.44
C ALA A 44 14.94 -14.07 1.63
N MET A 45 13.87 -13.44 1.13
CA MET A 45 13.59 -12.03 1.37
C MET A 45 13.42 -11.73 2.86
N ARG A 46 12.65 -12.54 3.58
CA ARG A 46 12.46 -12.38 5.04
C ARG A 46 13.77 -12.59 5.80
N ALA A 47 14.53 -13.64 5.49
CA ALA A 47 15.84 -13.85 6.11
C ALA A 47 16.80 -12.67 5.88
N CYS A 48 16.84 -12.10 4.66
CA CYS A 48 17.65 -10.92 4.36
C CYS A 48 17.14 -9.64 5.06
N SER A 49 15.85 -9.56 5.41
CA SER A 49 15.31 -8.40 6.15
C SER A 49 15.65 -8.43 7.62
N GLU A 50 15.83 -9.63 8.20
CA GLU A 50 16.23 -9.80 9.61
C GLU A 50 17.74 -9.59 9.78
N ASP A 51 18.55 -10.33 9.06
CA ASP A 51 20.01 -10.19 9.09
C ASP A 51 20.65 -10.59 7.75
N LYS A 52 21.23 -9.57 7.08
CA LYS A 52 21.95 -9.76 5.81
C LYS A 52 23.22 -10.59 5.96
N GLY A 53 23.93 -10.46 7.10
CA GLY A 53 25.15 -11.19 7.39
C GLY A 53 24.86 -12.68 7.56
N ALA A 54 23.92 -13.02 8.42
CA ALA A 54 23.47 -14.38 8.64
C ALA A 54 22.94 -15.03 7.36
N ALA A 55 22.14 -14.29 6.57
CA ALA A 55 21.63 -14.77 5.28
C ALA A 55 22.77 -15.12 4.31
N THR A 56 23.83 -14.31 4.26
CA THR A 56 25.00 -14.58 3.42
C THR A 56 25.73 -15.83 3.86
N LEU A 57 25.90 -16.05 5.17
CA LEU A 57 26.52 -17.26 5.73
C LEU A 57 25.72 -18.52 5.41
N MET A 58 24.41 -18.40 5.29
CA MET A 58 23.51 -19.49 4.86
C MET A 58 23.51 -19.72 3.32
N GLY A 59 24.39 -19.03 2.58
CA GLY A 59 24.53 -19.19 1.13
C GLY A 59 23.49 -18.41 0.30
N ILE A 60 22.75 -17.49 0.90
CA ILE A 60 21.78 -16.64 0.19
C ILE A 60 22.52 -15.50 -0.50
N ASN A 61 22.35 -15.37 -1.81
CA ASN A 61 22.88 -14.21 -2.55
C ASN A 61 22.01 -12.98 -2.31
N VAL A 62 22.41 -12.14 -1.33
CA VAL A 62 21.69 -10.95 -0.89
C VAL A 62 21.45 -9.97 -2.04
N ASN A 63 22.43 -9.76 -2.92
CA ASN A 63 22.29 -8.83 -4.05
C ASN A 63 21.20 -9.28 -5.03
N LYS A 64 21.11 -10.60 -5.29
CA LYS A 64 20.05 -11.16 -6.14
C LYS A 64 18.67 -10.96 -5.50
N ILE A 65 18.55 -11.15 -4.19
CA ILE A 65 17.29 -10.96 -3.46
C ILE A 65 16.86 -9.50 -3.50
N ILE A 66 17.78 -8.55 -3.27
CA ILE A 66 17.50 -7.11 -3.38
C ILE A 66 17.01 -6.77 -4.79
N SER A 67 17.68 -7.27 -5.84
CA SER A 67 17.26 -7.01 -7.23
C SER A 67 15.85 -7.53 -7.52
N ILE A 68 15.50 -8.73 -7.04
CA ILE A 68 14.15 -9.30 -7.22
C ILE A 68 13.12 -8.46 -6.45
N THR A 69 13.44 -8.01 -5.23
CA THR A 69 12.54 -7.18 -4.43
C THR A 69 12.27 -5.84 -5.11
N CYS A 70 13.32 -5.18 -5.65
CA CYS A 70 13.17 -3.93 -6.42
C CYS A 70 12.33 -4.14 -7.68
N LEU A 71 12.54 -5.24 -8.40
CA LEU A 71 11.76 -5.58 -9.59
C LEU A 71 10.27 -5.75 -9.26
N MET A 72 9.97 -6.47 -8.17
CA MET A 72 8.59 -6.62 -7.70
C MET A 72 7.97 -5.29 -7.29
N GLY A 73 8.71 -4.45 -6.57
CA GLY A 73 8.24 -3.11 -6.18
C GLY A 73 7.93 -2.23 -7.40
N SER A 74 8.80 -2.25 -8.41
CA SER A 74 8.60 -1.51 -9.66
C SER A 74 7.39 -2.02 -10.45
N PHE A 75 7.19 -3.34 -10.48
CA PHE A 75 6.02 -3.95 -11.13
C PHE A 75 4.71 -3.53 -10.45
N LEU A 76 4.66 -3.55 -9.11
CA LEU A 76 3.51 -3.09 -8.34
C LEU A 76 3.24 -1.60 -8.53
N ALA A 77 4.29 -0.79 -8.57
CA ALA A 77 4.18 0.64 -8.84
C ALA A 77 3.62 0.93 -10.24
N ALA A 78 4.00 0.13 -11.25
CA ALA A 78 3.46 0.25 -12.61
C ALA A 78 1.95 -0.06 -12.64
N ILE A 79 1.49 -1.11 -11.95
CA ILE A 79 0.06 -1.43 -11.83
C ILE A 79 -0.67 -0.27 -11.16
N GLY A 80 -0.16 0.24 -10.05
CA GLY A 80 -0.74 1.39 -9.34
C GLY A 80 -0.80 2.64 -10.22
N GLY A 81 0.26 2.91 -11.00
CA GLY A 81 0.33 4.03 -11.94
C GLY A 81 -0.70 3.94 -13.05
N ILE A 82 -0.93 2.74 -13.61
CA ILE A 82 -1.96 2.52 -14.64
C ILE A 82 -3.37 2.77 -14.06
N LEU A 83 -3.67 2.24 -12.88
CA LEU A 83 -4.95 2.44 -12.20
C LEU A 83 -5.19 3.92 -11.87
N TRP A 84 -4.15 4.61 -11.38
CA TRP A 84 -4.20 6.04 -11.08
C TRP A 84 -4.41 6.88 -12.34
N GLY A 85 -3.65 6.64 -13.41
CA GLY A 85 -3.77 7.33 -14.70
C GLY A 85 -5.12 7.09 -15.38
N SER A 86 -5.73 5.91 -15.18
CA SER A 86 -7.07 5.63 -15.66
C SER A 86 -8.15 6.45 -14.96
N ARG A 87 -7.92 6.84 -13.70
CA ARG A 87 -8.84 7.66 -12.91
C ARG A 87 -8.68 9.15 -13.19
N TYR A 88 -7.43 9.60 -13.42
CA TYR A 88 -7.07 11.00 -13.64
C TYR A 88 -6.42 11.14 -15.01
N PRO A 89 -7.20 11.50 -16.06
CA PRO A 89 -6.68 11.55 -17.44
C PRO A 89 -5.70 12.70 -17.69
N GLN A 90 -5.59 13.65 -16.76
CA GLN A 90 -4.62 14.75 -16.86
C GLN A 90 -3.28 14.32 -16.28
N LEU A 91 -2.26 14.18 -17.14
CA LEU A 91 -0.91 13.85 -16.73
C LEU A 91 -0.15 15.14 -16.37
N MET A 92 0.22 15.26 -15.10
CA MET A 92 1.10 16.33 -14.61
C MET A 92 2.42 15.73 -14.11
N PRO A 93 3.57 16.43 -14.25
CA PRO A 93 4.87 15.88 -13.87
C PRO A 93 4.97 15.42 -12.41
N LEU A 94 4.26 16.07 -11.49
CA LEU A 94 4.30 15.78 -10.05
C LEU A 94 3.06 15.04 -9.53
N MET A 95 2.20 14.52 -10.42
CA MET A 95 0.95 13.87 -10.00
C MET A 95 1.15 12.63 -9.12
N GLY A 96 2.32 11.99 -9.19
CA GLY A 96 2.66 10.81 -8.41
C GLY A 96 3.18 11.11 -7.00
N SER A 97 3.57 12.35 -6.69
CA SER A 97 4.18 12.70 -5.40
C SER A 97 3.23 12.53 -4.23
N MET A 98 2.00 13.04 -4.32
CA MET A 98 0.99 12.92 -3.26
C MET A 98 0.50 11.48 -3.05
N PRO A 99 0.12 10.71 -4.08
CA PRO A 99 -0.20 9.30 -3.91
C PRO A 99 0.97 8.48 -3.36
N GLY A 100 2.20 8.76 -3.79
CA GLY A 100 3.40 8.10 -3.27
C GLY A 100 3.58 8.34 -1.77
N LEU A 101 3.40 9.56 -1.32
CA LEU A 101 3.51 9.93 0.08
C LEU A 101 2.36 9.32 0.92
N LYS A 102 1.14 9.30 0.41
CA LYS A 102 0.00 8.64 1.06
C LYS A 102 0.17 7.12 1.14
N SER A 103 0.75 6.49 0.13
CA SER A 103 1.03 5.05 0.17
C SER A 103 2.10 4.71 1.22
N PHE A 104 3.11 5.58 1.40
CA PHE A 104 4.06 5.46 2.49
C PHE A 104 3.38 5.59 3.87
N ILE A 105 2.52 6.61 4.03
CA ILE A 105 1.71 6.78 5.26
C ILE A 105 0.87 5.52 5.52
N ALA A 106 0.18 5.00 4.50
CA ALA A 106 -0.62 3.78 4.62
C ALA A 106 0.20 2.56 5.07
N ALA A 107 1.42 2.40 4.55
CA ALA A 107 2.31 1.32 4.94
C ALA A 107 2.78 1.45 6.40
N VAL A 108 3.11 2.67 6.85
CA VAL A 108 3.50 2.93 8.25
C VAL A 108 2.33 2.72 9.20
N VAL A 109 1.15 3.25 8.87
CA VAL A 109 -0.09 3.07 9.62
C VAL A 109 -0.47 1.60 9.73
N GLY A 110 -0.34 0.87 8.63
CA GLY A 110 -0.63 -0.57 8.59
C GLY A 110 0.34 -1.42 9.40
N GLY A 111 1.59 -0.99 9.48
CA GLY A 111 2.71 -1.68 10.12
C GLY A 111 3.76 -2.10 9.10
N ILE A 112 4.95 -1.55 9.23
CA ILE A 112 6.09 -1.84 8.36
C ILE A 112 6.43 -3.34 8.41
N GLY A 113 6.53 -3.98 7.25
CA GLY A 113 6.84 -5.41 7.13
C GLY A 113 5.62 -6.32 6.98
N ASN A 114 4.40 -5.84 7.23
CA ASN A 114 3.18 -6.62 7.06
C ASN A 114 2.37 -6.14 5.85
N ILE A 115 2.27 -7.00 4.81
CA ILE A 115 1.56 -6.68 3.56
C ILE A 115 0.07 -6.45 3.82
N THR A 116 -0.54 -7.33 4.61
CA THR A 116 -1.96 -7.22 4.98
C THR A 116 -2.20 -5.93 5.77
N GLY A 117 -1.27 -5.60 6.68
CA GLY A 117 -1.28 -4.35 7.43
C GLY A 117 -1.28 -3.13 6.52
N ALA A 118 -0.41 -3.09 5.52
CA ALA A 118 -0.33 -1.96 4.57
C ALA A 118 -1.64 -1.77 3.78
N VAL A 119 -2.32 -2.86 3.38
CA VAL A 119 -3.62 -2.79 2.70
C VAL A 119 -4.71 -2.25 3.64
N VAL A 120 -4.76 -2.74 4.87
CA VAL A 120 -5.70 -2.26 5.90
C VAL A 120 -5.43 -0.79 6.23
N GLY A 121 -4.15 -0.41 6.37
CA GLY A 121 -3.74 0.99 6.58
C GLY A 121 -4.19 1.91 5.45
N GLY A 122 -4.04 1.49 4.20
CA GLY A 122 -4.54 2.22 3.02
C GLY A 122 -6.05 2.36 3.00
N PHE A 123 -6.77 1.32 3.41
CA PHE A 123 -8.23 1.34 3.50
C PHE A 123 -8.71 2.29 4.61
N ILE A 124 -8.09 2.24 5.79
CA ILE A 124 -8.41 3.14 6.91
C ILE A 124 -8.13 4.59 6.53
N LEU A 125 -6.99 4.86 5.88
CA LEU A 125 -6.64 6.20 5.41
C LEU A 125 -7.65 6.71 4.39
N GLY A 126 -8.01 5.90 3.39
CA GLY A 126 -8.99 6.27 2.37
C GLY A 126 -10.39 6.49 2.95
N LEU A 127 -10.86 5.63 3.86
CA LEU A 127 -12.13 5.83 4.56
C LEU A 127 -12.10 7.09 5.42
N GLY A 128 -11.01 7.31 6.15
CA GLY A 128 -10.85 8.51 6.99
C GLY A 128 -10.92 9.80 6.17
N GLU A 129 -10.27 9.84 5.01
CA GLU A 129 -10.35 11.00 4.10
C GLU A 129 -11.78 11.25 3.58
N ILE A 130 -12.49 10.19 3.21
CA ILE A 130 -13.88 10.30 2.72
C ILE A 130 -14.79 10.77 3.86
N MET A 131 -14.67 10.21 5.06
CA MET A 131 -15.42 10.61 6.24
C MET A 131 -15.18 12.07 6.60
N LEU A 132 -13.91 12.52 6.58
CA LEU A 132 -13.58 13.92 6.84
C LEU A 132 -14.33 14.87 5.90
N VAL A 133 -14.33 14.58 4.60
CA VAL A 133 -15.01 15.40 3.59
C VAL A 133 -16.53 15.33 3.73
N ALA A 134 -17.06 14.16 4.09
CA ALA A 134 -18.50 13.95 4.26
C ALA A 134 -19.06 14.73 5.47
N PHE A 135 -18.35 14.70 6.61
CA PHE A 135 -18.80 15.37 7.84
C PHE A 135 -18.42 16.86 7.87
N LEU A 136 -17.29 17.23 7.28
CA LEU A 136 -16.74 18.59 7.31
C LEU A 136 -16.35 19.07 5.90
N PRO A 137 -17.34 19.40 5.02
CA PRO A 137 -17.07 19.81 3.64
C PRO A 137 -16.14 21.02 3.53
N ARG A 138 -16.14 21.90 4.56
CA ARG A 138 -15.26 23.08 4.63
C ARG A 138 -13.78 22.73 4.75
N LEU A 139 -13.47 21.52 5.22
CA LEU A 139 -12.10 21.03 5.39
C LEU A 139 -11.61 20.17 4.20
N SER A 140 -12.33 20.15 3.09
CA SER A 140 -11.94 19.36 1.91
C SER A 140 -10.54 19.72 1.36
N GLY A 141 -10.09 20.99 1.53
CA GLY A 141 -8.74 21.40 1.18
C GLY A 141 -7.64 20.87 2.10
N TYR A 142 -7.99 20.40 3.29
CA TYR A 142 -7.05 19.85 4.27
C TYR A 142 -7.00 18.32 4.28
N ARG A 143 -7.48 17.67 3.21
CA ARG A 143 -7.50 16.23 3.07
C ARG A 143 -6.11 15.60 3.26
N ASP A 144 -5.09 16.22 2.69
CA ASP A 144 -3.71 15.74 2.80
C ASP A 144 -3.15 15.92 4.22
N ALA A 145 -3.48 17.05 4.87
CA ALA A 145 -3.10 17.29 6.26
C ALA A 145 -3.71 16.24 7.22
N PHE A 146 -4.95 15.80 6.94
CA PHE A 146 -5.58 14.73 7.73
C PHE A 146 -4.78 13.42 7.68
N ALA A 147 -4.25 13.05 6.51
CA ALA A 147 -3.41 11.85 6.39
C ALA A 147 -2.16 11.92 7.29
N PHE A 148 -1.53 13.11 7.38
CA PHE A 148 -0.38 13.31 8.27
C PHE A 148 -0.76 13.31 9.75
N VAL A 149 -1.88 13.93 10.11
CA VAL A 149 -2.37 13.92 11.50
C VAL A 149 -2.68 12.48 11.93
N LEU A 150 -3.33 11.69 11.08
CA LEU A 150 -3.63 10.29 11.34
C LEU A 150 -2.33 9.48 11.53
N LEU A 151 -1.31 9.72 10.70
CA LEU A 151 0.00 9.12 10.86
C LEU A 151 0.61 9.43 12.24
N ILE A 152 0.62 10.70 12.63
CA ILE A 152 1.19 11.15 13.92
C ILE A 152 0.44 10.48 15.08
N ILE A 153 -0.88 10.47 15.05
CA ILE A 153 -1.69 9.85 16.11
C ILE A 153 -1.36 8.36 16.24
N ILE A 154 -1.28 7.64 15.12
CA ILE A 154 -1.00 6.20 15.15
C ILE A 154 0.41 5.93 15.65
N LEU A 155 1.41 6.70 15.23
CA LEU A 155 2.79 6.54 15.72
C LEU A 155 2.93 6.85 17.21
N LEU A 156 2.13 7.78 17.75
CA LEU A 156 2.13 8.08 19.18
C LEU A 156 1.47 6.98 20.00
N VAL A 157 0.39 6.36 19.48
CA VAL A 157 -0.37 5.33 20.21
C VAL A 157 0.26 3.95 20.02
N LYS A 158 0.70 3.63 18.80
CA LYS A 158 1.26 2.33 18.43
C LYS A 158 2.39 2.48 17.42
N PRO A 159 3.65 2.68 17.87
CA PRO A 159 4.79 2.97 17.00
C PRO A 159 5.10 1.85 15.98
N SER A 160 4.70 0.60 16.25
CA SER A 160 4.82 -0.52 15.30
C SER A 160 3.73 -0.55 14.21
N GLY A 161 2.79 0.39 14.22
CA GLY A 161 1.61 0.37 13.35
C GLY A 161 0.52 -0.56 13.83
N LEU A 162 -0.61 -0.63 13.11
CA LEU A 162 -1.79 -1.40 13.53
C LEU A 162 -1.54 -2.91 13.57
N MET A 163 -0.81 -3.45 12.60
CA MET A 163 -0.52 -4.87 12.43
C MET A 163 1.00 -5.18 12.39
N GLY A 164 1.83 -4.25 12.84
CA GLY A 164 3.27 -4.46 12.95
C GLY A 164 3.61 -5.37 14.13
N ASP A 165 4.59 -6.25 13.94
CA ASP A 165 5.14 -7.07 15.00
C ASP A 165 6.00 -6.23 15.92
N ASN A 166 5.85 -6.42 17.24
CA ASN A 166 6.77 -5.84 18.21
C ASN A 166 8.11 -6.56 18.08
N VAL A 167 9.05 -5.94 17.39
CA VAL A 167 10.44 -6.41 17.38
C VAL A 167 11.00 -6.14 18.77
N THR A 168 10.96 -7.15 19.63
CA THR A 168 11.71 -7.14 20.88
C THR A 168 13.18 -7.29 20.51
N GLU A 169 13.97 -6.21 20.61
CA GLU A 169 15.43 -6.31 20.52
C GLU A 169 15.87 -7.34 21.56
N LYS A 170 16.32 -8.48 21.10
CA LYS A 170 17.09 -9.39 21.96
C LYS A 170 18.48 -8.79 22.09
N VAL A 171 18.70 -8.10 23.21
CA VAL A 171 20.02 -7.72 23.69
C VAL A 171 20.84 -8.97 24.01
#